data_14d95d2b5a49e76955ea892112010b31
#
_entry.id   14d95d2b5a49e76955ea892112010b31
#
_cell.length_a   1.000
_cell.length_b   1.000
_cell.length_c   1.000
_cell.angle_alpha   90.00
_cell.angle_beta   90.00
_cell.angle_gamma   90.00
#
_symmetry.space_group_name_H-M   'P 1'
#
loop_
_entity.id
_entity.type
_entity.pdbx_description
1 polymer ?
#
loop_
_entity_poly.entity_id
_entity_poly.type
_entity_poly.pdbx_seq_one_letter_code
_entity_poly.pdbx_strand_id
1 'polypeptide(L)'
;ASGLFFAVDPGANASLGGMASTRASGTAAVRYGTMRETVMGLTVVTPDGRIVRTGTRARKSASGLDLTRLYVGSEGLLGIITEVQLRLFGLPEHVVAAVCQFGSLRAAMDTVIATLQLGVPVARIELLNDVQMDACIRYSKLDEFEARPTLFIEFHGSESAVAEQVATVEALALDNGGSGFRYAHQPEDRSRLWKARHSCYHANLAMHPGWSSMGTDACVPISALVECITETEAAIRESGLYAPIVGHVGDGNFHLGIIYDDTDPTARRKAEALAEDVALRAIRLGGTCTGEHGVGLHRIGQIEIEHGEAIELMRDIKRALDPRGIMNPGKMLQM
;
A
#
# COMPACT_ATOMS: atom_id res chain seq x y z
N ALA A 1 -13.34 -16.25 21.86
CA ALA A 1 -13.01 -15.34 20.77
C ALA A 1 -14.09 -14.27 20.71
N SER A 2 -13.72 -13.01 20.42
CA SER A 2 -14.66 -11.87 20.39
C SER A 2 -15.51 -11.82 19.11
N GLY A 3 -15.20 -12.62 18.08
CA GLY A 3 -15.81 -12.52 16.75
C GLY A 3 -15.36 -11.26 15.96
N LEU A 4 -14.30 -10.61 16.42
CA LEU A 4 -13.76 -9.38 15.82
C LEU A 4 -12.30 -9.58 15.38
N PHE A 5 -11.87 -8.77 14.39
CA PHE A 5 -10.48 -8.73 13.93
C PHE A 5 -10.02 -7.30 13.65
N PHE A 6 -8.70 -7.11 13.66
CA PHE A 6 -8.04 -5.90 13.20
C PHE A 6 -7.64 -6.08 11.74
N ALA A 7 -8.02 -5.14 10.86
CA ALA A 7 -7.97 -5.33 9.42
C ALA A 7 -6.72 -4.78 8.73
N VAL A 8 -5.93 -3.92 9.39
CA VAL A 8 -4.73 -3.33 8.77
C VAL A 8 -3.58 -4.35 8.83
N ASP A 9 -3.10 -4.78 7.67
CA ASP A 9 -2.19 -5.91 7.50
C ASP A 9 -0.93 -5.52 6.69
N PRO A 10 -0.05 -4.63 7.20
CA PRO A 10 1.16 -4.26 6.51
C PRO A 10 2.05 -5.48 6.27
N GLY A 11 2.83 -5.47 5.18
CA GLY A 11 3.76 -6.56 4.86
C GLY A 11 4.91 -6.76 5.85
N ALA A 12 5.08 -5.85 6.83
CA ALA A 12 6.12 -5.87 7.83
C ALA A 12 5.59 -6.31 9.20
N ASN A 13 6.45 -6.95 10.00
CA ASN A 13 6.18 -7.21 11.40
C ASN A 13 6.39 -5.92 12.21
N ALA A 14 5.34 -5.09 12.31
CA ALA A 14 5.38 -3.76 12.90
C ALA A 14 4.59 -3.69 14.22
N SER A 15 5.02 -2.80 15.12
CA SER A 15 4.24 -2.48 16.32
C SER A 15 3.03 -1.60 15.96
N LEU A 16 1.94 -1.68 16.72
CA LEU A 16 0.75 -0.84 16.51
C LEU A 16 1.06 0.66 16.59
N GLY A 17 1.97 1.07 17.49
CA GLY A 17 2.43 2.45 17.59
C GLY A 17 3.22 2.88 16.34
N GLY A 18 4.08 2.01 15.80
CA GLY A 18 4.79 2.24 14.55
C GLY A 18 3.84 2.36 13.37
N MET A 19 2.88 1.44 13.24
CA MET A 19 1.84 1.50 12.21
C MET A 19 1.03 2.81 12.26
N ALA A 20 0.63 3.24 13.45
CA ALA A 20 -0.05 4.52 13.63
C ALA A 20 0.86 5.69 13.23
N SER A 21 2.13 5.64 13.60
CA SER A 21 3.12 6.68 13.34
C SER A 21 3.42 6.87 11.85
N THR A 22 3.44 5.80 11.06
CA THR A 22 3.67 5.85 9.60
C THR A 22 2.38 5.91 8.78
N ARG A 23 1.21 5.87 9.41
CA ARG A 23 -0.09 5.76 8.72
C ARG A 23 -0.16 4.50 7.86
N ALA A 24 0.35 3.38 8.40
CA ALA A 24 0.45 2.12 7.67
C ALA A 24 -0.88 1.68 7.05
N SER A 25 -0.76 1.00 5.93
CA SER A 25 -1.84 0.40 5.15
C SER A 25 -1.64 -1.12 5.03
N GLY A 26 -2.15 -1.73 3.99
CA GLY A 26 -2.01 -3.14 3.67
C GLY A 26 -3.02 -3.59 2.62
N THR A 27 -3.05 -4.88 2.34
CA THR A 27 -3.86 -5.45 1.25
C THR A 27 -5.37 -5.29 1.44
N ALA A 28 -5.83 -5.16 2.68
CA ALA A 28 -7.25 -5.04 3.02
C ALA A 28 -7.76 -3.59 3.10
N ALA A 29 -6.93 -2.60 2.79
CA ALA A 29 -7.26 -1.17 2.94
C ALA A 29 -8.42 -0.75 2.05
N VAL A 30 -8.53 -1.28 0.84
CA VAL A 30 -9.62 -0.99 -0.10
C VAL A 30 -11.02 -1.16 0.51
N ARG A 31 -11.16 -2.07 1.47
CA ARG A 31 -12.43 -2.31 2.17
C ARG A 31 -12.48 -1.70 3.57
N TYR A 32 -11.41 -1.85 4.32
CA TYR A 32 -11.42 -1.58 5.76
C TYR A 32 -10.70 -0.28 6.14
N GLY A 33 -10.03 0.38 5.19
CA GLY A 33 -9.23 1.56 5.42
C GLY A 33 -7.85 1.24 6.01
N THR A 34 -7.09 2.28 6.22
CA THR A 34 -5.72 2.26 6.73
C THR A 34 -5.70 2.56 8.24
N MET A 35 -4.51 2.74 8.82
CA MET A 35 -4.40 3.27 10.19
C MET A 35 -5.07 4.64 10.34
N ARG A 36 -5.20 5.42 9.27
CA ARG A 36 -5.90 6.70 9.30
C ARG A 36 -7.36 6.55 9.71
N GLU A 37 -8.06 5.56 9.18
CA GLU A 37 -9.48 5.32 9.43
C GLU A 37 -9.71 4.48 10.67
N THR A 38 -8.78 3.59 11.00
CA THR A 38 -8.95 2.60 12.07
C THR A 38 -8.51 3.10 13.45
N VAL A 39 -7.59 4.06 13.55
CA VAL A 39 -7.19 4.65 14.82
C VAL A 39 -8.27 5.63 15.29
N MET A 40 -8.88 5.34 16.44
CA MET A 40 -9.93 6.15 17.06
C MET A 40 -9.40 7.12 18.12
N GLY A 41 -8.26 6.83 18.72
CA GLY A 41 -7.63 7.65 19.74
C GLY A 41 -6.23 7.15 20.09
N LEU A 42 -5.44 8.01 20.67
CA LEU A 42 -4.05 7.78 21.05
C LEU A 42 -3.78 8.27 22.46
N THR A 43 -2.81 7.63 23.14
CA THR A 43 -2.07 8.25 24.23
C THR A 43 -0.68 8.59 23.73
N VAL A 44 -0.28 9.86 23.86
CA VAL A 44 0.97 10.40 23.31
C VAL A 44 1.75 11.09 24.42
N VAL A 45 3.07 10.85 24.47
CA VAL A 45 4.01 11.65 25.26
C VAL A 45 4.55 12.76 24.35
N THR A 46 4.25 14.00 24.69
CA THR A 46 4.67 15.20 23.96
C THR A 46 6.12 15.57 24.26
N PRO A 47 6.79 16.43 23.43
CA PRO A 47 8.19 16.81 23.63
C PRO A 47 8.51 17.49 24.96
N ASP A 48 7.50 18.11 25.58
CA ASP A 48 7.60 18.72 26.93
C ASP A 48 7.27 17.75 28.08
N GLY A 49 7.03 16.46 27.76
CA GLY A 49 6.82 15.38 28.74
C GLY A 49 5.38 15.22 29.23
N ARG A 50 4.40 15.96 28.70
CA ARG A 50 2.99 15.76 29.02
C ARG A 50 2.48 14.45 28.41
N ILE A 51 1.59 13.77 29.12
CA ILE A 51 0.83 12.63 28.62
C ILE A 51 -0.54 13.13 28.18
N VAL A 52 -0.81 13.08 26.88
CA VAL A 52 -2.04 13.60 26.26
C VAL A 52 -2.82 12.46 25.67
N ARG A 53 -4.13 12.44 25.88
CA ARG A 53 -5.05 11.52 25.19
C ARG A 53 -5.79 12.28 24.10
N THR A 54 -5.82 11.69 22.89
CA THR A 54 -6.54 12.23 21.73
C THR A 54 -7.74 11.33 21.41
N GLY A 55 -8.79 11.92 20.88
CA GLY A 55 -9.97 11.18 20.46
C GLY A 55 -10.80 10.61 21.62
N THR A 56 -11.83 9.86 21.27
CA THR A 56 -12.76 9.19 22.19
C THR A 56 -13.17 7.83 21.62
N ARG A 57 -13.94 7.04 22.43
CA ARG A 57 -14.53 5.77 21.96
C ARG A 57 -15.77 5.98 21.08
N ALA A 58 -16.23 7.21 20.93
CA ALA A 58 -17.37 7.52 20.09
C ALA A 58 -16.97 7.45 18.60
N ARG A 59 -17.88 6.91 17.79
CA ARG A 59 -17.65 6.78 16.34
C ARG A 59 -17.57 8.15 15.63
N LYS A 60 -18.25 9.16 16.15
CA LYS A 60 -18.30 10.52 15.61
C LYS A 60 -17.99 11.53 16.71
N SER A 61 -17.24 12.58 16.37
CA SER A 61 -17.03 13.76 17.19
C SER A 61 -16.82 14.98 16.32
N ALA A 62 -17.41 16.10 16.70
CA ALA A 62 -17.17 17.43 16.13
C ALA A 62 -16.61 18.38 17.20
N SER A 63 -16.03 17.85 18.28
CA SER A 63 -15.53 18.60 19.43
C SER A 63 -14.05 18.94 19.26
N GLY A 64 -13.78 20.10 18.70
CA GLY A 64 -12.43 20.64 18.54
C GLY A 64 -11.66 20.07 17.34
N LEU A 65 -10.33 20.28 17.36
CA LEU A 65 -9.43 19.79 16.30
C LEU A 65 -9.20 18.28 16.43
N ASP A 66 -9.08 17.60 15.31
CA ASP A 66 -8.77 16.15 15.28
C ASP A 66 -7.27 15.91 15.52
N LEU A 67 -6.88 15.91 16.79
CA LEU A 67 -5.49 15.64 17.18
C LEU A 67 -5.08 14.21 16.87
N THR A 68 -6.01 13.26 16.87
CA THR A 68 -5.70 11.86 16.50
C THR A 68 -5.13 11.80 15.09
N ARG A 69 -5.77 12.48 14.13
CA ARG A 69 -5.31 12.53 12.73
C ARG A 69 -4.02 13.32 12.55
N LEU A 70 -3.73 14.27 13.44
CA LEU A 70 -2.47 15.00 13.45
C LEU A 70 -1.28 14.09 13.84
N TYR A 71 -1.47 13.20 14.82
CA TYR A 71 -0.41 12.28 15.26
C TYR A 71 -0.28 11.03 14.36
N VAL A 72 -1.38 10.54 13.78
CA VAL A 72 -1.34 9.41 12.83
C VAL A 72 -0.63 9.84 11.55
N GLY A 73 0.51 9.23 11.27
CA GLY A 73 1.38 9.56 10.14
C GLY A 73 2.38 10.69 10.43
N SER A 74 2.56 11.08 11.70
CA SER A 74 3.55 12.10 12.07
C SER A 74 4.99 11.60 12.15
N GLU A 75 5.22 10.30 11.95
CA GLU A 75 6.54 9.65 11.99
C GLU A 75 7.38 10.01 13.22
N GLY A 76 6.73 10.23 14.36
CA GLY A 76 7.40 10.60 15.61
C GLY A 76 7.85 12.06 15.71
N LEU A 77 7.50 12.93 14.76
CA LEU A 77 7.88 14.35 14.79
C LEU A 77 7.24 15.13 15.93
N LEU A 78 6.06 14.73 16.37
CA LEU A 78 5.22 15.52 17.29
C LEU A 78 5.15 14.91 18.70
N GLY A 79 5.61 13.68 18.88
CA GLY A 79 5.55 12.96 20.15
C GLY A 79 5.69 11.45 19.98
N ILE A 80 5.68 10.73 21.10
CA ILE A 80 5.79 9.27 21.15
C ILE A 80 4.41 8.67 21.44
N ILE A 81 3.91 7.84 20.53
CA ILE A 81 2.66 7.10 20.68
C ILE A 81 2.90 5.92 21.61
N THR A 82 2.19 5.87 22.73
CA THR A 82 2.31 4.83 23.76
C THR A 82 1.11 3.90 23.86
N GLU A 83 -0.08 4.39 23.49
CA GLU A 83 -1.30 3.57 23.41
C GLU A 83 -2.07 3.92 22.15
N VAL A 84 -2.69 2.91 21.54
CA VAL A 84 -3.52 3.05 20.33
C VAL A 84 -4.88 2.44 20.58
N GLN A 85 -5.93 3.22 20.40
CA GLN A 85 -7.30 2.75 20.41
C GLN A 85 -7.75 2.46 18.99
N LEU A 86 -8.07 1.21 18.70
CA LEU A 86 -8.36 0.72 17.34
C LEU A 86 -9.84 0.39 17.17
N ARG A 87 -10.34 0.64 15.96
CA ARG A 87 -11.57 0.07 15.46
C ARG A 87 -11.33 -1.38 15.07
N LEU A 88 -12.23 -2.26 15.47
CA LEU A 88 -12.27 -3.66 15.07
C LEU A 88 -13.47 -3.92 14.15
N PHE A 89 -13.37 -4.93 13.32
CA PHE A 89 -14.39 -5.34 12.39
C PHE A 89 -14.88 -6.75 12.72
N GLY A 90 -16.14 -7.06 12.39
CA GLY A 90 -16.68 -8.41 12.51
C GLY A 90 -15.96 -9.37 11.56
N LEU A 91 -15.66 -10.59 12.02
CA LEU A 91 -15.16 -11.65 11.15
C LEU A 91 -16.19 -11.91 10.05
N PRO A 92 -15.78 -11.96 8.77
CA PRO A 92 -16.70 -12.30 7.69
C PRO A 92 -17.17 -13.75 7.84
N GLU A 93 -18.44 -13.99 7.53
CA GLU A 93 -19.04 -15.32 7.56
C GLU A 93 -18.43 -16.20 6.47
N HIS A 94 -18.20 -15.62 5.30
CA HIS A 94 -17.66 -16.32 4.13
C HIS A 94 -16.54 -15.52 3.49
N VAL A 95 -15.49 -16.23 3.06
CA VAL A 95 -14.29 -15.66 2.41
C VAL A 95 -13.93 -16.48 1.19
N VAL A 96 -13.81 -15.85 0.04
CA VAL A 96 -13.33 -16.46 -1.20
C VAL A 96 -12.17 -15.65 -1.76
N ALA A 97 -11.08 -16.32 -2.13
CA ALA A 97 -10.02 -15.70 -2.92
C ALA A 97 -10.19 -16.08 -4.40
N ALA A 98 -9.88 -15.16 -5.29
CA ALA A 98 -9.86 -15.41 -6.72
C ALA A 98 -8.57 -14.89 -7.36
N VAL A 99 -8.22 -15.49 -8.50
CA VAL A 99 -7.08 -15.07 -9.33
C VAL A 99 -7.52 -15.04 -10.78
N CYS A 100 -7.12 -14.00 -11.50
CA CYS A 100 -7.33 -13.87 -12.94
C CYS A 100 -6.07 -13.32 -13.63
N GLN A 101 -5.72 -13.89 -14.79
CA GLN A 101 -4.57 -13.48 -15.60
C GLN A 101 -5.02 -12.69 -16.81
N PHE A 102 -4.20 -11.71 -17.22
CA PHE A 102 -4.52 -10.77 -18.29
C PHE A 102 -3.42 -10.72 -19.35
N GLY A 103 -3.79 -10.32 -20.56
CA GLY A 103 -2.84 -10.11 -21.65
C GLY A 103 -2.02 -8.82 -21.54
N SER A 104 -2.44 -7.87 -20.69
CA SER A 104 -1.74 -6.59 -20.46
C SER A 104 -2.06 -6.00 -19.09
N LEU A 105 -1.17 -5.12 -18.61
CA LEU A 105 -1.41 -4.35 -17.38
C LEU A 105 -2.67 -3.47 -17.51
N ARG A 106 -2.88 -2.85 -18.67
CA ARG A 106 -4.08 -2.04 -18.95
C ARG A 106 -5.36 -2.83 -18.70
N ALA A 107 -5.49 -4.03 -19.28
CA ALA A 107 -6.67 -4.88 -19.13
C ALA A 107 -6.95 -5.24 -17.66
N ALA A 108 -5.89 -5.53 -16.88
CA ALA A 108 -6.02 -5.76 -15.46
C ALA A 108 -6.50 -4.50 -14.73
N MET A 109 -5.95 -3.32 -15.05
CA MET A 109 -6.37 -2.06 -14.41
C MET A 109 -7.78 -1.62 -14.81
N ASP A 110 -8.18 -1.81 -16.06
CA ASP A 110 -9.56 -1.53 -16.49
C ASP A 110 -10.57 -2.39 -15.71
N THR A 111 -10.21 -3.64 -15.39
CA THR A 111 -11.01 -4.52 -14.52
C THR A 111 -11.10 -3.99 -13.08
N VAL A 112 -9.99 -3.53 -12.51
CA VAL A 112 -9.97 -2.92 -11.17
C VAL A 112 -10.89 -1.69 -11.12
N ILE A 113 -10.72 -0.78 -12.08
CA ILE A 113 -11.52 0.45 -12.16
C ILE A 113 -13.00 0.12 -12.29
N ALA A 114 -13.39 -0.79 -13.18
CA ALA A 114 -14.78 -1.20 -13.36
C ALA A 114 -15.35 -1.83 -12.08
N THR A 115 -14.58 -2.68 -11.39
CA THR A 115 -14.97 -3.29 -10.11
C THR A 115 -15.30 -2.24 -9.06
N LEU A 116 -14.43 -1.22 -8.92
CA LEU A 116 -14.62 -0.15 -7.95
C LEU A 116 -15.77 0.81 -8.35
N GLN A 117 -15.90 1.13 -9.63
CA GLN A 117 -16.98 2.00 -10.15
C GLN A 117 -18.36 1.38 -9.95
N LEU A 118 -18.49 0.07 -10.06
CA LEU A 118 -19.73 -0.65 -9.75
C LEU A 118 -19.98 -0.78 -8.25
N GLY A 119 -19.06 -0.33 -7.39
CA GLY A 119 -19.19 -0.39 -5.95
C GLY A 119 -19.10 -1.81 -5.38
N VAL A 120 -18.47 -2.76 -6.09
CA VAL A 120 -18.24 -4.11 -5.57
C VAL A 120 -17.34 -4.04 -4.35
N PRO A 121 -17.80 -4.48 -3.16
CA PRO A 121 -17.03 -4.30 -1.93
C PRO A 121 -15.96 -5.40 -1.76
N VAL A 122 -15.01 -5.45 -2.69
CA VAL A 122 -13.88 -6.39 -2.60
C VAL A 122 -13.10 -6.16 -1.31
N ALA A 123 -12.64 -7.24 -0.68
CA ALA A 123 -11.86 -7.14 0.54
C ALA A 123 -10.38 -6.83 0.25
N ARG A 124 -9.88 -7.34 -0.86
CA ARG A 124 -8.53 -7.10 -1.40
C ARG A 124 -8.58 -7.16 -2.91
N ILE A 125 -7.75 -6.37 -3.57
CA ILE A 125 -7.49 -6.48 -5.01
C ILE A 125 -6.06 -6.03 -5.30
N GLU A 126 -5.22 -7.01 -5.66
CA GLU A 126 -3.77 -6.90 -5.72
C GLU A 126 -3.28 -7.23 -7.13
N LEU A 127 -2.31 -6.48 -7.61
CA LEU A 127 -1.66 -6.69 -8.91
C LEU A 127 -0.27 -7.27 -8.74
N LEU A 128 0.08 -8.24 -9.59
CA LEU A 128 1.44 -8.61 -9.94
C LEU A 128 1.60 -8.48 -11.46
N ASN A 129 2.62 -7.75 -11.94
CA ASN A 129 2.92 -7.76 -13.37
C ASN A 129 3.56 -9.09 -13.80
N ASP A 130 3.83 -9.24 -15.08
CA ASP A 130 4.43 -10.44 -15.67
C ASP A 130 5.80 -10.78 -15.06
N VAL A 131 6.65 -9.78 -14.87
CA VAL A 131 7.99 -9.94 -14.26
C VAL A 131 7.88 -10.39 -12.80
N GLN A 132 6.95 -9.81 -12.03
CA GLN A 132 6.69 -10.22 -10.65
C GLN A 132 6.10 -11.64 -10.59
N MET A 133 5.22 -11.97 -11.53
CA MET A 133 4.66 -13.32 -11.62
C MET A 133 5.72 -14.36 -11.94
N ASP A 134 6.65 -14.10 -12.89
CA ASP A 134 7.77 -15.01 -13.17
C ASP A 134 8.60 -15.30 -11.91
N ALA A 135 8.95 -14.26 -11.15
CA ALA A 135 9.68 -14.42 -9.90
C ALA A 135 8.89 -15.26 -8.87
N CYS A 136 7.59 -14.99 -8.71
CA CYS A 136 6.75 -15.73 -7.77
C CYS A 136 6.52 -17.19 -8.19
N ILE A 137 6.33 -17.46 -9.47
CA ILE A 137 6.19 -18.82 -10.03
C ILE A 137 7.43 -19.63 -9.68
N ARG A 138 8.62 -19.12 -9.99
CA ARG A 138 9.89 -19.83 -9.71
C ARG A 138 10.15 -20.01 -8.22
N TYR A 139 9.91 -18.98 -7.42
CA TYR A 139 10.18 -19.00 -5.98
C TYR A 139 9.20 -19.87 -5.20
N SER A 140 7.90 -19.80 -5.54
CA SER A 140 6.82 -20.47 -4.80
C SER A 140 6.30 -21.74 -5.47
N LYS A 141 6.87 -22.14 -6.62
CA LYS A 141 6.48 -23.32 -7.42
C LYS A 141 5.00 -23.28 -7.78
N LEU A 142 4.59 -22.24 -8.49
CA LEU A 142 3.22 -22.02 -8.94
C LEU A 142 3.08 -22.40 -10.43
N ASP A 143 3.38 -23.66 -10.75
CA ASP A 143 3.49 -24.14 -12.13
C ASP A 143 2.16 -24.08 -12.91
N GLU A 144 1.04 -23.84 -12.24
CA GLU A 144 -0.27 -23.66 -12.85
C GLU A 144 -0.53 -22.25 -13.40
N PHE A 145 0.38 -21.29 -13.18
CA PHE A 145 0.27 -19.90 -13.68
C PHE A 145 1.31 -19.61 -14.75
N GLU A 146 0.98 -18.69 -15.62
CA GLU A 146 1.90 -18.11 -16.61
C GLU A 146 2.49 -16.79 -16.10
N ALA A 147 3.65 -16.39 -16.64
CA ALA A 147 4.25 -15.07 -16.39
C ALA A 147 3.45 -13.98 -17.14
N ARG A 148 2.32 -13.58 -16.57
CA ARG A 148 1.39 -12.56 -17.10
C ARG A 148 0.89 -11.67 -15.98
N PRO A 149 0.44 -10.42 -16.30
CA PRO A 149 -0.24 -9.58 -15.33
C PRO A 149 -1.39 -10.35 -14.67
N THR A 150 -1.40 -10.37 -13.35
CA THR A 150 -2.32 -11.20 -12.56
C THR A 150 -2.95 -10.37 -11.45
N LEU A 151 -4.27 -10.45 -11.31
CA LEU A 151 -5.00 -9.92 -10.16
C LEU A 151 -5.28 -11.05 -9.16
N PHE A 152 -4.98 -10.77 -7.89
CA PHE A 152 -5.37 -11.55 -6.73
C PHE A 152 -6.47 -10.78 -6.00
N ILE A 153 -7.62 -11.40 -5.80
CA ILE A 153 -8.81 -10.73 -5.28
C ILE A 153 -9.36 -11.53 -4.11
N GLU A 154 -9.89 -10.86 -3.09
CA GLU A 154 -10.56 -11.51 -1.97
C GLU A 154 -11.92 -10.87 -1.70
N PHE A 155 -12.91 -11.70 -1.43
CA PHE A 155 -14.30 -11.32 -1.20
C PHE A 155 -14.72 -11.74 0.21
N HIS A 156 -15.38 -10.83 0.94
CA HIS A 156 -15.88 -11.05 2.29
C HIS A 156 -17.38 -10.76 2.35
N GLY A 157 -18.13 -11.55 3.09
CA GLY A 157 -19.57 -11.30 3.30
C GLY A 157 -20.33 -12.51 3.79
N SER A 158 -21.65 -12.55 3.57
CA SER A 158 -22.42 -13.77 3.61
C SER A 158 -22.18 -14.61 2.36
N GLU A 159 -22.52 -15.89 2.37
CA GLU A 159 -22.32 -16.79 1.22
C GLU A 159 -22.94 -16.23 -0.07
N SER A 160 -24.20 -15.76 -0.01
CA SER A 160 -24.89 -15.20 -1.18
C SER A 160 -24.25 -13.89 -1.69
N ALA A 161 -23.84 -13.00 -0.77
CA ALA A 161 -23.20 -11.74 -1.14
C ALA A 161 -21.82 -11.99 -1.78
N VAL A 162 -21.05 -12.96 -1.30
CA VAL A 162 -19.77 -13.33 -1.89
C VAL A 162 -19.98 -13.96 -3.27
N ALA A 163 -20.98 -14.83 -3.46
CA ALA A 163 -21.29 -15.41 -4.76
C ALA A 163 -21.63 -14.34 -5.80
N GLU A 164 -22.41 -13.33 -5.43
CA GLU A 164 -22.76 -12.20 -6.30
C GLU A 164 -21.51 -11.35 -6.66
N GLN A 165 -20.67 -11.03 -5.66
CA GLN A 165 -19.43 -10.29 -5.87
C GLN A 165 -18.50 -11.03 -6.85
N VAL A 166 -18.30 -12.34 -6.64
CA VAL A 166 -17.46 -13.20 -7.50
C VAL A 166 -17.98 -13.18 -8.92
N ALA A 167 -19.28 -13.45 -9.14
CA ALA A 167 -19.88 -13.48 -10.47
C ALA A 167 -19.74 -12.13 -11.20
N THR A 168 -19.92 -11.03 -10.49
CA THR A 168 -19.77 -9.68 -11.06
C THR A 168 -18.33 -9.42 -11.50
N VAL A 169 -17.35 -9.70 -10.63
CA VAL A 169 -15.93 -9.44 -10.95
C VAL A 169 -15.41 -10.40 -12.00
N GLU A 170 -15.86 -11.66 -12.01
CA GLU A 170 -15.54 -12.61 -13.08
C GLU A 170 -16.02 -12.10 -14.45
N ALA A 171 -17.27 -11.63 -14.54
CA ALA A 171 -17.79 -11.06 -15.78
C ALA A 171 -16.97 -9.85 -16.25
N LEU A 172 -16.67 -8.91 -15.34
CA LEU A 172 -15.81 -7.75 -15.65
C LEU A 172 -14.41 -8.15 -16.11
N ALA A 173 -13.82 -9.16 -15.47
CA ALA A 173 -12.50 -9.66 -15.84
C ALA A 173 -12.51 -10.26 -17.26
N LEU A 174 -13.52 -11.09 -17.57
CA LEU A 174 -13.67 -11.69 -18.88
C LEU A 174 -13.92 -10.64 -19.99
N ASP A 175 -14.78 -9.65 -19.72
CA ASP A 175 -15.07 -8.54 -20.64
C ASP A 175 -13.81 -7.71 -20.98
N ASN A 176 -12.86 -7.62 -20.03
CA ASN A 176 -11.57 -6.95 -20.20
C ASN A 176 -10.46 -7.90 -20.71
N GLY A 177 -10.81 -9.09 -21.20
CA GLY A 177 -9.85 -10.04 -21.77
C GLY A 177 -9.05 -10.84 -20.73
N GLY A 178 -9.55 -10.90 -19.50
CA GLY A 178 -9.03 -11.81 -18.47
C GLY A 178 -9.27 -13.27 -18.83
N SER A 179 -8.40 -14.14 -18.35
CA SER A 179 -8.45 -15.59 -18.60
C SER A 179 -8.10 -16.37 -17.36
N GLY A 180 -8.59 -17.60 -17.29
CA GLY A 180 -8.26 -18.52 -16.20
C GLY A 180 -8.74 -18.02 -14.84
N PHE A 181 -9.93 -17.40 -14.79
CA PHE A 181 -10.53 -16.99 -13.52
C PHE A 181 -10.72 -18.22 -12.63
N ARG A 182 -10.05 -18.23 -11.49
CA ARG A 182 -10.07 -19.34 -10.54
C ARG A 182 -10.34 -18.79 -9.16
N TYR A 183 -11.15 -19.50 -8.38
CA TYR A 183 -11.45 -19.11 -7.01
C TYR A 183 -11.19 -20.26 -6.04
N ALA A 184 -10.74 -19.92 -4.85
CA ALA A 184 -10.40 -20.80 -3.77
C ALA A 184 -11.35 -20.57 -2.58
N HIS A 185 -12.14 -21.56 -2.26
CA HIS A 185 -13.03 -21.56 -1.09
C HIS A 185 -12.32 -22.11 0.14
N GLN A 186 -11.45 -23.12 -0.05
CA GLN A 186 -10.76 -23.78 1.05
C GLN A 186 -9.67 -22.88 1.65
N PRO A 187 -9.54 -22.82 3.00
CA PRO A 187 -8.55 -21.98 3.66
C PRO A 187 -7.10 -22.25 3.21
N GLU A 188 -6.79 -23.50 2.90
CA GLU A 188 -5.46 -23.94 2.47
C GLU A 188 -5.10 -23.35 1.10
N ASP A 189 -6.04 -23.42 0.15
CA ASP A 189 -5.85 -22.88 -1.20
C ASP A 189 -5.74 -21.36 -1.18
N ARG A 190 -6.60 -20.68 -0.38
CA ARG A 190 -6.48 -19.22 -0.17
C ARG A 190 -5.13 -18.84 0.42
N SER A 191 -4.69 -19.57 1.46
CA SER A 191 -3.40 -19.34 2.11
C SER A 191 -2.23 -19.51 1.15
N ARG A 192 -2.30 -20.50 0.24
CA ARG A 192 -1.27 -20.72 -0.78
C ARG A 192 -1.18 -19.55 -1.76
N LEU A 193 -2.30 -19.04 -2.25
CA LEU A 193 -2.35 -17.88 -3.15
C LEU A 193 -1.78 -16.63 -2.48
N TRP A 194 -2.24 -16.31 -1.28
CA TRP A 194 -1.76 -15.14 -0.54
C TRP A 194 -0.30 -15.26 -0.11
N LYS A 195 0.18 -16.47 0.22
CA LYS A 195 1.60 -16.71 0.52
C LYS A 195 2.50 -16.34 -0.66
N ALA A 196 2.09 -16.67 -1.89
CA ALA A 196 2.82 -16.29 -3.09
C ALA A 196 2.91 -14.75 -3.24
N ARG A 197 1.77 -14.05 -3.05
CA ARG A 197 1.72 -12.57 -3.08
C ARG A 197 2.61 -11.95 -1.99
N HIS A 198 2.57 -12.45 -0.77
CA HIS A 198 3.39 -11.95 0.34
C HIS A 198 4.89 -12.25 0.17
N SER A 199 5.25 -13.21 -0.67
CA SER A 199 6.65 -13.57 -0.92
C SER A 199 7.33 -12.75 -2.01
N CYS A 200 6.66 -11.77 -2.63
CA CYS A 200 7.15 -10.98 -3.77
C CYS A 200 8.56 -10.41 -3.55
N TYR A 201 8.81 -9.78 -2.40
CA TYR A 201 10.12 -9.22 -2.06
C TYR A 201 11.22 -10.27 -2.08
N HIS A 202 11.01 -11.42 -1.41
CA HIS A 202 11.99 -12.51 -1.36
C HIS A 202 12.15 -13.19 -2.72
N ALA A 203 11.05 -13.30 -3.49
CA ALA A 203 11.10 -13.85 -4.84
C ALA A 203 11.99 -12.97 -5.75
N ASN A 204 11.86 -11.66 -5.67
CA ASN A 204 12.67 -10.72 -6.45
C ASN A 204 14.16 -10.82 -6.11
N LEU A 205 14.52 -10.85 -4.84
CA LEU A 205 15.91 -11.03 -4.40
C LEU A 205 16.48 -12.39 -4.82
N ALA A 206 15.66 -13.44 -4.84
CA ALA A 206 16.10 -14.76 -5.27
C ALA A 206 16.44 -14.84 -6.77
N MET A 207 15.89 -13.94 -7.60
CA MET A 207 16.23 -13.83 -9.02
C MET A 207 17.63 -13.27 -9.25
N HIS A 208 18.15 -12.46 -8.31
CA HIS A 208 19.45 -11.81 -8.38
C HIS A 208 20.19 -11.94 -7.03
N PRO A 209 20.72 -13.13 -6.69
CA PRO A 209 21.38 -13.35 -5.41
C PRO A 209 22.56 -12.38 -5.19
N GLY A 210 22.57 -11.74 -4.02
CA GLY A 210 23.62 -10.79 -3.63
C GLY A 210 23.36 -9.34 -4.05
N TRP A 211 22.28 -9.07 -4.79
CA TRP A 211 21.88 -7.71 -5.17
C TRP A 211 20.98 -7.08 -4.10
N SER A 212 20.91 -5.76 -4.13
CA SER A 212 20.06 -4.96 -3.25
C SER A 212 18.71 -4.63 -3.89
N SER A 213 17.73 -4.26 -3.06
CA SER A 213 16.40 -3.85 -3.50
C SER A 213 16.09 -2.42 -3.04
N MET A 214 15.55 -1.60 -3.96
CA MET A 214 14.98 -0.29 -3.66
C MET A 214 13.48 -0.32 -3.94
N GLY A 215 12.67 -0.04 -2.92
CA GLY A 215 11.21 0.00 -3.04
C GLY A 215 10.70 1.40 -3.35
N THR A 216 9.73 1.51 -4.28
CA THR A 216 8.90 2.71 -4.45
C THR A 216 7.56 2.56 -3.72
N ASP A 217 6.77 3.64 -3.67
CA ASP A 217 5.48 3.63 -2.97
C ASP A 217 4.53 4.69 -3.54
N ALA A 218 4.32 4.66 -4.85
CA ALA A 218 3.43 5.59 -5.53
C ALA A 218 1.96 5.27 -5.27
N CYS A 219 1.15 6.29 -5.00
CA CYS A 219 -0.30 6.14 -4.93
C CYS A 219 -0.96 7.27 -5.72
N VAL A 220 -1.90 6.92 -6.60
CA VAL A 220 -2.58 7.86 -7.51
C VAL A 220 -4.11 7.71 -7.41
N PRO A 221 -4.88 8.74 -7.80
CA PRO A 221 -6.31 8.57 -7.98
C PRO A 221 -6.61 7.39 -8.91
N ILE A 222 -7.65 6.62 -8.60
CA ILE A 222 -8.02 5.43 -9.40
C ILE A 222 -8.19 5.77 -10.89
N SER A 223 -8.68 6.96 -11.21
CA SER A 223 -8.80 7.44 -12.59
C SER A 223 -7.48 7.64 -13.33
N ALA A 224 -6.38 7.83 -12.60
CA ALA A 224 -5.03 8.01 -13.15
C ALA A 224 -4.18 6.73 -13.12
N LEU A 225 -4.72 5.63 -12.57
CA LEU A 225 -3.97 4.40 -12.31
C LEU A 225 -3.42 3.78 -13.61
N VAL A 226 -4.24 3.68 -14.66
CA VAL A 226 -3.82 3.13 -15.97
C VAL A 226 -2.66 3.93 -16.56
N GLU A 227 -2.78 5.27 -16.56
CA GLU A 227 -1.75 6.17 -17.10
C GLU A 227 -0.44 6.00 -16.31
N CYS A 228 -0.52 6.10 -14.97
CA CYS A 228 0.65 6.00 -14.11
C CYS A 228 1.40 4.67 -14.27
N ILE A 229 0.69 3.55 -14.26
CA ILE A 229 1.30 2.21 -14.40
C ILE A 229 1.89 2.01 -15.80
N THR A 230 1.20 2.45 -16.85
CA THR A 230 1.67 2.29 -18.24
C THR A 230 2.95 3.12 -18.50
N GLU A 231 2.98 4.37 -18.04
CA GLU A 231 4.18 5.20 -18.14
C GLU A 231 5.34 4.64 -17.27
N THR A 232 5.02 4.09 -16.12
CA THR A 232 6.01 3.44 -15.24
C THR A 232 6.61 2.21 -15.91
N GLU A 233 5.78 1.39 -16.55
CA GLU A 233 6.26 0.23 -17.31
C GLU A 233 7.19 0.63 -18.47
N ALA A 234 6.89 1.73 -19.15
CA ALA A 234 7.77 2.27 -20.19
C ALA A 234 9.12 2.74 -19.62
N ALA A 235 9.09 3.47 -18.50
CA ALA A 235 10.32 3.92 -17.81
C ALA A 235 11.18 2.76 -17.31
N ILE A 236 10.58 1.68 -16.81
CA ILE A 236 11.30 0.46 -16.44
C ILE A 236 12.03 -0.11 -17.65
N ARG A 237 11.36 -0.26 -18.81
CA ARG A 237 11.98 -0.76 -20.05
C ARG A 237 13.14 0.11 -20.52
N GLU A 238 12.98 1.44 -20.45
CA GLU A 238 14.03 2.39 -20.85
C GLU A 238 15.24 2.35 -19.91
N SER A 239 15.02 2.16 -18.62
CA SER A 239 16.10 2.07 -17.62
C SER A 239 16.97 0.84 -17.78
N GLY A 240 16.41 -0.24 -18.34
CA GLY A 240 17.03 -1.56 -18.42
C GLY A 240 17.20 -2.26 -17.06
N LEU A 241 16.57 -1.77 -16.01
CA LEU A 241 16.62 -2.36 -14.66
C LEU A 241 15.61 -3.49 -14.51
N TYR A 242 15.91 -4.45 -13.63
CA TYR A 242 14.95 -5.41 -13.16
C TYR A 242 14.09 -4.77 -12.05
N ALA A 243 12.86 -4.40 -12.38
CA ALA A 243 11.97 -3.67 -11.51
C ALA A 243 10.53 -4.19 -11.63
N PRO A 244 10.20 -5.35 -11.01
CA PRO A 244 8.86 -5.89 -11.00
C PRO A 244 7.86 -4.95 -10.30
N ILE A 245 6.61 -4.95 -10.78
CA ILE A 245 5.49 -4.17 -10.26
C ILE A 245 4.60 -5.06 -9.42
N VAL A 246 4.29 -4.61 -8.21
CA VAL A 246 3.30 -5.19 -7.31
C VAL A 246 2.49 -4.07 -6.68
N GLY A 247 1.20 -4.27 -6.40
CA GLY A 247 0.44 -3.15 -5.82
C GLY A 247 -0.92 -3.48 -5.27
N HIS A 248 -1.33 -2.62 -4.32
CA HIS A 248 -2.65 -2.48 -3.74
C HIS A 248 -3.52 -1.64 -4.68
N VAL A 249 -3.80 -2.18 -5.87
CA VAL A 249 -4.39 -1.41 -6.98
C VAL A 249 -5.83 -0.97 -6.72
N GLY A 250 -6.50 -1.59 -5.73
CA GLY A 250 -7.81 -1.12 -5.26
C GLY A 250 -7.77 0.25 -4.57
N ASP A 251 -6.60 0.64 -4.07
CA ASP A 251 -6.36 1.94 -3.44
C ASP A 251 -5.58 2.90 -4.37
N GLY A 252 -5.22 2.46 -5.58
CA GLY A 252 -4.36 3.21 -6.50
C GLY A 252 -2.89 3.19 -6.11
N ASN A 253 -2.50 2.36 -5.14
CA ASN A 253 -1.13 2.24 -4.65
C ASN A 253 -0.39 1.08 -5.34
N PHE A 254 0.85 1.33 -5.76
CA PHE A 254 1.72 0.29 -6.31
C PHE A 254 3.19 0.56 -6.00
N HIS A 255 3.97 -0.50 -6.08
CA HIS A 255 5.39 -0.51 -5.74
C HIS A 255 6.21 -1.11 -6.87
N LEU A 256 7.41 -0.60 -7.06
CA LEU A 256 8.48 -1.30 -7.76
C LEU A 256 9.41 -1.94 -6.73
N GLY A 257 9.85 -3.15 -7.01
CA GLY A 257 10.99 -3.76 -6.37
C GLY A 257 12.21 -3.60 -7.26
N ILE A 258 12.86 -2.45 -7.29
CA ILE A 258 14.01 -2.18 -8.16
C ILE A 258 15.22 -2.94 -7.63
N ILE A 259 15.68 -3.94 -8.37
CA ILE A 259 16.80 -4.80 -7.99
C ILE A 259 18.05 -4.33 -8.74
N TYR A 260 19.12 -4.07 -8.02
CA TYR A 260 20.37 -3.54 -8.58
C TYR A 260 21.59 -4.04 -7.81
N ASP A 261 22.72 -4.10 -8.50
CA ASP A 261 24.02 -4.35 -7.90
C ASP A 261 24.49 -3.07 -7.18
N ASP A 262 24.50 -3.07 -5.86
CA ASP A 262 24.91 -1.91 -5.03
C ASP A 262 26.43 -1.69 -5.01
N THR A 263 27.20 -2.62 -5.53
CA THR A 263 28.63 -2.46 -5.76
C THR A 263 28.93 -1.65 -7.03
N ASP A 264 27.92 -1.50 -7.94
CA ASP A 264 28.00 -0.62 -9.11
C ASP A 264 27.32 0.74 -8.84
N PRO A 265 28.11 1.82 -8.66
CA PRO A 265 27.52 3.16 -8.44
C PRO A 265 26.63 3.66 -9.59
N THR A 266 26.80 3.10 -10.80
CA THR A 266 25.98 3.47 -11.96
C THR A 266 24.61 2.79 -11.87
N ALA A 267 24.55 1.51 -11.51
CA ALA A 267 23.30 0.78 -11.31
C ALA A 267 22.48 1.42 -10.17
N ARG A 268 23.14 1.77 -9.06
CA ARG A 268 22.50 2.47 -7.93
C ARG A 268 21.89 3.81 -8.36
N ARG A 269 22.63 4.68 -9.05
CA ARG A 269 22.10 5.97 -9.54
C ARG A 269 20.93 5.80 -10.49
N LYS A 270 20.94 4.77 -11.35
CA LYS A 270 19.79 4.47 -12.22
C LYS A 270 18.57 4.03 -11.41
N ALA A 271 18.76 3.23 -10.36
CA ALA A 271 17.68 2.81 -9.48
C ALA A 271 17.08 4.00 -8.72
N GLU A 272 17.91 4.88 -8.18
CA GLU A 272 17.51 6.13 -7.52
C GLU A 272 16.72 7.04 -8.48
N ALA A 273 17.20 7.23 -9.71
CA ALA A 273 16.53 8.03 -10.73
C ALA A 273 15.15 7.46 -11.14
N LEU A 274 15.04 6.14 -11.29
CA LEU A 274 13.77 5.48 -11.59
C LEU A 274 12.79 5.62 -10.41
N ALA A 275 13.27 5.46 -9.18
CA ALA A 275 12.42 5.60 -8.00
C ALA A 275 11.90 7.04 -7.84
N GLU A 276 12.74 8.05 -8.11
CA GLU A 276 12.36 9.46 -8.12
C GLU A 276 11.34 9.77 -9.22
N ASP A 277 11.57 9.29 -10.44
CA ASP A 277 10.66 9.48 -11.58
C ASP A 277 9.26 8.93 -11.30
N VAL A 278 9.15 7.74 -10.69
CA VAL A 278 7.87 7.16 -10.29
C VAL A 278 7.15 8.01 -9.24
N ALA A 279 7.88 8.54 -8.25
CA ALA A 279 7.30 9.39 -7.22
C ALA A 279 6.79 10.73 -7.82
N LEU A 280 7.59 11.39 -8.66
CA LEU A 280 7.21 12.64 -9.32
C LEU A 280 6.05 12.44 -10.30
N ARG A 281 5.98 11.31 -11.00
CA ARG A 281 4.85 10.94 -11.84
C ARG A 281 3.57 10.83 -11.05
N ALA A 282 3.61 10.16 -9.88
CA ALA A 282 2.44 10.06 -9.00
C ALA A 282 1.95 11.44 -8.56
N ILE A 283 2.86 12.34 -8.14
CA ILE A 283 2.53 13.72 -7.76
C ILE A 283 1.91 14.48 -8.94
N ARG A 284 2.51 14.41 -10.13
CA ARG A 284 2.01 15.07 -11.35
C ARG A 284 0.59 14.64 -11.70
N LEU A 285 0.24 13.41 -11.44
CA LEU A 285 -1.08 12.83 -11.68
C LEU A 285 -2.08 13.06 -10.52
N GLY A 286 -1.74 13.95 -9.58
CA GLY A 286 -2.60 14.31 -8.44
C GLY A 286 -2.60 13.28 -7.31
N GLY A 287 -1.60 12.41 -7.28
CA GLY A 287 -1.36 11.43 -6.23
C GLY A 287 -0.30 11.85 -5.22
N THR A 288 0.35 10.88 -4.61
CA THR A 288 1.38 11.05 -3.57
C THR A 288 2.60 10.18 -3.83
N CYS A 289 3.77 10.64 -3.39
CA CYS A 289 5.03 9.91 -3.49
C CYS A 289 5.12 8.74 -2.50
N THR A 290 4.24 8.65 -1.51
CA THR A 290 4.19 7.55 -0.54
C THR A 290 2.76 7.28 -0.09
N GLY A 291 2.25 6.09 -0.43
CA GLY A 291 0.92 5.63 -0.03
C GLY A 291 0.88 5.09 1.40
N GLU A 292 1.95 4.38 1.81
CA GLU A 292 1.96 3.67 3.10
C GLU A 292 3.32 3.58 3.81
N HIS A 293 4.46 3.71 3.08
CA HIS A 293 5.79 3.51 3.66
C HIS A 293 6.31 4.69 4.48
N GLY A 294 5.69 5.87 4.32
CA GLY A 294 6.13 7.10 4.93
C GLY A 294 7.28 7.79 4.17
N VAL A 295 7.64 8.97 4.64
CA VAL A 295 8.63 9.87 4.02
C VAL A 295 10.05 9.54 4.50
N GLY A 296 10.23 9.43 5.81
CA GLY A 296 11.51 9.15 6.44
C GLY A 296 12.61 10.15 6.03
N LEU A 297 13.72 9.61 5.50
CA LEU A 297 14.87 10.38 4.99
C LEU A 297 14.85 10.53 3.46
N HIS A 298 14.17 9.62 2.76
CA HIS A 298 14.38 9.42 1.33
C HIS A 298 13.43 10.20 0.43
N ARG A 299 12.31 10.74 0.98
CA ARG A 299 11.27 11.40 0.20
C ARG A 299 11.03 12.86 0.62
N ILE A 300 11.96 13.47 1.35
CA ILE A 300 11.84 14.86 1.85
C ILE A 300 11.68 15.85 0.68
N GLY A 301 12.48 15.69 -0.38
CA GLY A 301 12.36 16.55 -1.56
C GLY A 301 11.04 16.39 -2.29
N GLN A 302 10.54 15.16 -2.38
CA GLN A 302 9.28 14.86 -3.06
C GLN A 302 8.07 15.45 -2.33
N ILE A 303 8.02 15.39 -0.98
CA ILE A 303 6.89 15.98 -0.24
C ILE A 303 6.89 17.51 -0.31
N GLU A 304 8.03 18.16 -0.50
CA GLU A 304 8.08 19.62 -0.74
C GLU A 304 7.41 19.98 -2.08
N ILE A 305 7.63 19.15 -3.11
CA ILE A 305 6.96 19.29 -4.41
C ILE A 305 5.45 19.00 -4.28
N GLU A 306 5.10 17.91 -3.56
CA GLU A 306 3.70 17.47 -3.39
C GLU A 306 2.85 18.49 -2.64
N HIS A 307 3.38 19.05 -1.57
CA HIS A 307 2.60 19.93 -0.68
C HIS A 307 2.77 21.42 -0.93
N GLY A 308 3.82 21.84 -1.65
CA GLY A 308 4.07 23.27 -1.92
C GLY A 308 4.06 24.12 -0.63
N GLU A 309 3.27 25.19 -0.62
CA GLU A 309 3.18 26.11 0.54
C GLU A 309 2.66 25.45 1.82
N ALA A 310 1.92 24.34 1.73
CA ALA A 310 1.40 23.64 2.91
C ALA A 310 2.54 23.03 3.76
N ILE A 311 3.74 22.84 3.20
CA ILE A 311 4.91 22.37 3.94
C ILE A 311 5.29 23.33 5.07
N GLU A 312 5.12 24.64 4.88
CA GLU A 312 5.40 25.64 5.92
C GLU A 312 4.45 25.52 7.11
N LEU A 313 3.18 25.19 6.87
CA LEU A 313 2.25 24.91 7.96
C LEU A 313 2.65 23.67 8.75
N MET A 314 3.17 22.63 8.08
CA MET A 314 3.69 21.46 8.78
C MET A 314 4.93 21.80 9.63
N ARG A 315 5.83 22.66 9.12
CA ARG A 315 6.98 23.19 9.85
C ARG A 315 6.56 24.03 11.06
N ASP A 316 5.54 24.87 10.90
CA ASP A 316 5.00 25.69 12.01
C ASP A 316 4.38 24.83 13.10
N ILE A 317 3.62 23.78 12.75
CA ILE A 317 3.10 22.80 13.72
C ILE A 317 4.25 22.14 14.46
N LYS A 318 5.29 21.71 13.73
CA LYS A 318 6.49 21.10 14.34
C LYS A 318 7.16 22.07 15.31
N ARG A 319 7.42 23.31 14.93
CA ARG A 319 8.04 24.33 15.78
C ARG A 319 7.20 24.64 17.03
N ALA A 320 5.87 24.70 16.87
CA ALA A 320 4.96 24.97 17.98
C ALA A 320 4.92 23.85 19.03
N LEU A 321 4.95 22.59 18.59
CA LEU A 321 4.85 21.43 19.47
C LEU A 321 6.20 20.95 20.00
N ASP A 322 7.27 21.10 19.21
CA ASP A 322 8.63 20.69 19.55
C ASP A 322 9.64 21.82 19.29
N PRO A 323 9.60 22.93 20.05
CA PRO A 323 10.49 24.07 19.85
C PRO A 323 11.97 23.75 20.05
N ARG A 324 12.30 22.64 20.72
CA ARG A 324 13.67 22.19 20.93
C ARG A 324 14.18 21.26 19.84
N GLY A 325 13.31 20.83 18.92
CA GLY A 325 13.66 19.94 17.82
C GLY A 325 14.18 18.55 18.23
N ILE A 326 13.71 18.03 19.41
CA ILE A 326 14.21 16.76 19.95
C ILE A 326 13.51 15.52 19.39
N MET A 327 12.33 15.70 18.78
CA MET A 327 11.54 14.58 18.26
C MET A 327 11.89 14.31 16.81
N ASN A 328 12.42 13.12 16.56
CA ASN A 328 12.77 12.57 15.24
C ASN A 328 13.43 13.60 14.30
N PRO A 329 14.55 14.24 14.71
CA PRO A 329 15.15 15.34 13.94
C PRO A 329 15.66 14.88 12.57
N GLY A 330 15.49 15.74 11.55
CA GLY A 330 15.99 15.50 10.18
C GLY A 330 15.22 14.43 9.40
N LYS A 331 14.02 14.06 9.83
CA LYS A 331 13.13 13.13 9.13
C LYS A 331 11.87 13.87 8.69
N MET A 332 11.25 13.41 7.61
CA MET A 332 10.03 13.91 7.00
C MET A 332 10.12 15.40 6.58
N LEU A 333 10.53 16.29 7.46
CA LEU A 333 10.61 17.72 7.21
C LEU A 333 12.06 18.24 7.34
N GLN A 334 12.49 19.04 6.39
CA GLN A 334 13.65 19.92 6.53
C GLN A 334 13.23 21.17 7.31
N MET A 335 13.85 21.40 8.49
CA MET A 335 13.49 22.48 9.40
C MET A 335 14.34 23.73 9.17
#